data_3a2e2f6f1fc0ed533519fc94fdbd1c58
#
_entry.id   3a2e2f6f1fc0ed533519fc94fdbd1c58
#
_cell.length_a   1.000
_cell.length_b   1.000
_cell.length_c   1.000
_cell.angle_alpha   90.00
_cell.angle_beta   90.00
_cell.angle_gamma   90.00
#
_symmetry.space_group_name_H-M   'P 1'
#
loop_
_entity.id
_entity.type
_entity.pdbx_description
1 polymer ?
#
loop_
_entity_poly.entity_id
_entity_poly.type
_entity_poly.pdbx_seq_one_letter_code
_entity_poly.pdbx_strand_id
1 'polypeptide(L)'
;TKKLEDTYGELGYINARVTTRRQFLNPTAEPPDWAKPLGKPGLLNLVVTLREDDQYHVGKIDIRGNTVTQDRVIRRTLQVFPEQLFNTVALDESKSRLIESRLFEDVNITPVGDRPGTRDVMVQVKEGRTAEFVIGAGISTNSGAMGTISLTQRNFDILAWPASWKQFIRGEAFKGAGQTLR
;
A
#
# COMPACT_ATOMS: atom_id res chain seq x y z
N THR A 1 -9.57 2.49 -18.13
CA THR A 1 -8.20 1.96 -18.29
C THR A 1 -7.75 1.32 -16.98
N LYS A 2 -7.61 2.10 -15.90
CA LYS A 2 -7.11 1.58 -14.61
C LYS A 2 -7.86 0.34 -14.11
N LYS A 3 -9.19 0.34 -14.13
CA LYS A 3 -9.99 -0.81 -13.68
C LYS A 3 -9.70 -2.10 -14.45
N LEU A 4 -9.38 -2.02 -15.74
CA LEU A 4 -8.97 -3.19 -16.52
C LEU A 4 -7.57 -3.64 -16.14
N GLU A 5 -6.62 -2.72 -15.94
CA GLU A 5 -5.28 -3.05 -15.50
C GLU A 5 -5.30 -3.71 -14.11
N ASP A 6 -6.11 -3.19 -13.18
CA ASP A 6 -6.31 -3.77 -11.85
C ASP A 6 -6.87 -5.20 -11.95
N THR A 7 -7.92 -5.42 -12.79
CA THR A 7 -8.49 -6.77 -12.99
C THR A 7 -7.45 -7.76 -13.54
N TYR A 8 -6.64 -7.36 -14.52
CA TYR A 8 -5.56 -8.22 -15.03
C TYR A 8 -4.43 -8.40 -14.02
N GLY A 9 -4.13 -7.35 -13.25
CA GLY A 9 -3.18 -7.43 -12.14
C GLY A 9 -3.59 -8.41 -11.04
N GLU A 10 -4.90 -8.55 -10.76
CA GLU A 10 -5.43 -9.56 -9.84
C GLU A 10 -5.27 -10.98 -10.37
N LEU A 11 -5.27 -11.15 -11.70
CA LEU A 11 -5.12 -12.44 -12.38
C LEU A 11 -3.66 -12.83 -12.66
N GLY A 12 -2.68 -12.07 -12.16
CA GLY A 12 -1.27 -12.39 -12.29
C GLY A 12 -0.55 -11.77 -13.49
N TYR A 13 -1.22 -10.96 -14.29
CA TYR A 13 -0.64 -10.28 -15.47
C TYR A 13 -0.02 -8.94 -15.05
N ILE A 14 1.12 -8.98 -14.40
CA ILE A 14 1.77 -7.78 -13.81
C ILE A 14 2.23 -6.74 -14.83
N ASN A 15 2.45 -7.15 -16.06
CA ASN A 15 2.88 -6.28 -17.16
C ASN A 15 1.72 -5.92 -18.11
N ALA A 16 0.48 -6.31 -17.77
CA ALA A 16 -0.67 -5.99 -18.59
C ALA A 16 -0.77 -4.48 -18.81
N ARG A 17 -0.94 -4.07 -20.05
CA ARG A 17 -1.07 -2.67 -20.42
C ARG A 17 -2.31 -2.42 -21.24
N VAL A 18 -3.09 -1.44 -20.81
CA VAL A 18 -4.29 -0.99 -21.49
C VAL A 18 -4.02 0.35 -22.16
N THR A 19 -4.04 0.37 -23.48
CA THR A 19 -3.90 1.60 -24.26
C THR A 19 -5.24 1.99 -24.83
N THR A 20 -5.63 3.24 -24.62
CA THR A 20 -6.88 3.78 -25.12
C THR A 20 -6.59 4.80 -26.21
N ARG A 21 -7.13 4.58 -27.40
CA ARG A 21 -7.04 5.49 -28.54
C ARG A 21 -8.42 6.04 -28.89
N ARG A 22 -8.51 7.34 -28.98
CA ARG A 22 -9.72 8.03 -29.47
C ARG A 22 -9.63 8.16 -30.98
N GLN A 23 -10.62 7.64 -31.68
CA GLN A 23 -10.76 7.77 -33.13
C GLN A 23 -12.03 8.57 -33.42
N PHE A 24 -11.85 9.80 -33.90
CA PHE A 24 -12.97 10.63 -34.30
C PHE A 24 -13.50 10.08 -35.63
N LEU A 25 -14.80 9.80 -35.70
CA LEU A 25 -15.47 9.43 -36.93
C LEU A 25 -15.64 10.70 -37.78
N ASN A 26 -15.48 10.51 -39.10
CA ASN A 26 -15.62 11.64 -40.04
C ASN A 26 -17.02 12.25 -39.86
N PRO A 27 -17.17 13.59 -39.75
CA PRO A 27 -18.46 14.24 -39.56
C PRO A 27 -19.47 13.98 -40.71
N THR A 28 -19.02 13.40 -41.84
CA THR A 28 -19.85 13.00 -42.97
C THR A 28 -20.40 11.56 -42.84
N ALA A 29 -19.94 10.76 -41.86
CA ALA A 29 -20.49 9.43 -41.67
C ALA A 29 -21.82 9.52 -40.92
N GLU A 30 -22.88 8.91 -41.46
CA GLU A 30 -24.15 8.81 -40.74
C GLU A 30 -23.93 8.13 -39.37
N PRO A 31 -24.44 8.75 -38.31
CA PRO A 31 -24.34 8.12 -36.98
C PRO A 31 -25.13 6.81 -36.98
N PRO A 32 -24.64 5.77 -36.30
CA PRO A 32 -25.40 4.55 -36.09
C PRO A 32 -26.75 4.85 -35.43
N ASP A 33 -27.76 4.02 -35.68
CA ASP A 33 -29.15 4.26 -35.28
C ASP A 33 -29.34 4.57 -33.81
N TRP A 34 -28.53 3.96 -32.92
CA TRP A 34 -28.53 4.21 -31.49
C TRP A 34 -28.02 5.63 -31.10
N ALA A 35 -27.26 6.26 -31.98
CA ALA A 35 -26.67 7.59 -31.71
C ALA A 35 -27.47 8.73 -32.33
N LYS A 36 -28.41 8.43 -33.26
CA LYS A 36 -29.28 9.44 -33.92
C LYS A 36 -30.05 10.34 -32.92
N PRO A 37 -30.58 9.82 -31.79
CA PRO A 37 -31.30 10.66 -30.82
C PRO A 37 -30.44 11.68 -30.11
N LEU A 38 -29.12 11.52 -30.09
CA LEU A 38 -28.19 12.39 -29.37
C LEU A 38 -27.88 13.72 -30.08
N GLY A 39 -28.25 13.84 -31.35
CA GLY A 39 -28.21 15.11 -32.13
C GLY A 39 -26.87 15.84 -32.15
N LYS A 40 -25.75 15.19 -31.80
CA LYS A 40 -24.43 15.81 -31.65
C LYS A 40 -23.53 15.47 -32.84
N PRO A 41 -22.98 16.48 -33.51
CA PRO A 41 -21.88 16.25 -34.44
C PRO A 41 -20.65 15.81 -33.64
N GLY A 42 -20.15 14.62 -33.96
CA GLY A 42 -18.89 14.10 -33.40
C GLY A 42 -19.04 12.78 -32.64
N LEU A 43 -19.27 11.72 -33.41
CA LEU A 43 -19.14 10.36 -32.92
C LEU A 43 -17.66 10.02 -32.72
N LEU A 44 -17.37 9.42 -31.56
CA LEU A 44 -16.05 9.02 -31.15
C LEU A 44 -16.02 7.50 -30.95
N ASN A 45 -15.16 6.80 -31.66
CA ASN A 45 -14.81 5.42 -31.35
C ASN A 45 -13.69 5.42 -30.30
N LEU A 46 -13.91 4.69 -29.23
CA LEU A 46 -12.89 4.40 -28.24
C LEU A 46 -12.31 3.01 -28.52
N VAL A 47 -11.10 2.99 -29.07
CA VAL A 47 -10.38 1.73 -29.30
C VAL A 47 -9.53 1.44 -28.07
N VAL A 48 -9.87 0.36 -27.36
CA VAL A 48 -9.12 -0.13 -26.21
C VAL A 48 -8.28 -1.32 -26.66
N THR A 49 -6.95 -1.17 -26.57
CA THR A 49 -6.00 -2.24 -26.88
C THR A 49 -5.41 -2.74 -25.59
N LEU A 50 -5.56 -4.03 -25.33
CA LEU A 50 -4.99 -4.72 -24.20
C LEU A 50 -3.81 -5.59 -24.65
N ARG A 51 -2.70 -5.51 -23.95
CA ARG A 51 -1.55 -6.43 -24.03
C ARG A 51 -1.43 -7.14 -22.70
N GLU A 52 -1.63 -8.45 -22.70
CA GLU A 52 -1.72 -9.26 -21.48
C GLU A 52 -0.35 -9.62 -20.90
N ASP A 53 0.61 -9.98 -21.78
CA ASP A 53 1.90 -10.53 -21.36
C ASP A 53 1.77 -11.87 -20.59
N ASP A 54 2.81 -12.30 -19.87
CA ASP A 54 2.82 -13.55 -19.14
C ASP A 54 2.16 -13.45 -17.77
N GLN A 55 1.60 -14.56 -17.32
CA GLN A 55 1.04 -14.71 -15.96
C GLN A 55 2.13 -15.14 -14.99
N TYR A 56 2.15 -14.52 -13.80
CA TYR A 56 3.17 -14.75 -12.78
C TYR A 56 2.58 -15.24 -11.45
N HIS A 57 3.38 -16.01 -10.73
CA HIS A 57 3.15 -16.40 -9.35
C HIS A 57 4.13 -15.68 -8.42
N VAL A 58 3.75 -15.50 -7.17
CA VAL A 58 4.61 -14.92 -6.14
C VAL A 58 5.70 -15.94 -5.76
N GLY A 59 6.95 -15.51 -5.90
CA GLY A 59 8.10 -16.28 -5.43
C GLY A 59 8.40 -16.03 -3.94
N LYS A 60 9.64 -15.66 -3.65
CA LYS A 60 10.05 -15.30 -2.30
C LYS A 60 9.64 -13.88 -1.95
N ILE A 61 9.34 -13.66 -0.67
CA ILE A 61 9.12 -12.33 -0.11
C ILE A 61 10.34 -11.96 0.75
N ASP A 62 11.11 -10.99 0.27
CA ASP A 62 12.30 -10.46 0.93
C ASP A 62 11.97 -9.12 1.58
N ILE A 63 12.23 -9.00 2.89
CA ILE A 63 11.91 -7.81 3.69
C ILE A 63 13.22 -7.15 4.09
N ARG A 64 13.32 -5.83 3.90
CA ARG A 64 14.52 -5.04 4.22
C ARG A 64 14.18 -3.71 4.86
N GLY A 65 15.08 -3.24 5.73
CA GLY A 65 14.97 -1.93 6.37
C GLY A 65 14.27 -1.94 7.74
N ASN A 66 13.75 -3.10 8.15
CA ASN A 66 13.16 -3.30 9.47
C ASN A 66 14.26 -3.67 10.49
N THR A 67 14.84 -2.68 11.11
CA THR A 67 15.93 -2.86 12.10
C THR A 67 15.41 -3.13 13.51
N VAL A 68 14.25 -2.60 13.84
CA VAL A 68 13.57 -2.71 15.14
C VAL A 68 12.31 -3.56 15.04
N THR A 69 11.50 -3.32 14.00
CA THR A 69 10.23 -4.03 13.78
C THR A 69 10.49 -5.45 13.31
N GLN A 70 9.88 -6.43 13.96
CA GLN A 70 10.05 -7.84 13.62
C GLN A 70 9.41 -8.16 12.25
N ASP A 71 10.06 -9.03 11.46
CA ASP A 71 9.55 -9.53 10.16
C ASP A 71 8.10 -9.99 10.21
N ARG A 72 7.72 -10.69 11.29
CA ARG A 72 6.35 -11.21 11.46
C ARG A 72 5.30 -10.11 11.45
N VAL A 73 5.64 -8.88 11.88
CA VAL A 73 4.71 -7.73 11.89
C VAL A 73 4.40 -7.30 10.46
N ILE A 74 5.44 -7.24 9.62
CA ILE A 74 5.29 -6.91 8.20
C ILE A 74 4.55 -8.04 7.49
N ARG A 75 5.01 -9.30 7.63
CA ARG A 75 4.43 -10.45 6.92
C ARG A 75 2.94 -10.63 7.19
N ARG A 76 2.47 -10.43 8.43
CA ARG A 76 1.04 -10.55 8.77
C ARG A 76 0.16 -9.46 8.13
N THR A 77 0.78 -8.34 7.71
CA THR A 77 0.07 -7.21 7.08
C THR A 77 -0.02 -7.37 5.56
N LEU A 78 0.91 -8.16 4.98
CA LEU A 78 0.90 -8.44 3.55
C LEU A 78 -0.34 -9.26 3.16
N GLN A 79 -0.89 -8.96 1.97
CA GLN A 79 -2.03 -9.66 1.37
C GLN A 79 -1.58 -10.61 0.23
N VAL A 80 -0.27 -10.83 0.10
CA VAL A 80 0.34 -11.72 -0.90
C VAL A 80 1.14 -12.79 -0.20
N PHE A 81 1.06 -14.01 -0.73
CA PHE A 81 1.72 -15.19 -0.16
C PHE A 81 2.49 -15.93 -1.25
N PRO A 82 3.61 -16.58 -0.89
CA PRO A 82 4.36 -17.40 -1.84
C PRO A 82 3.48 -18.43 -2.56
N GLU A 83 3.81 -18.73 -3.81
CA GLU A 83 3.14 -19.72 -4.68
C GLU A 83 1.74 -19.34 -5.17
N GLN A 84 1.13 -18.27 -4.66
CA GLN A 84 -0.14 -17.77 -5.17
C GLN A 84 0.06 -16.95 -6.46
N LEU A 85 -1.03 -16.76 -7.21
CA LEU A 85 -1.04 -15.84 -8.33
C LEU A 85 -0.60 -14.44 -7.88
N PHE A 86 0.21 -13.82 -8.70
CA PHE A 86 0.73 -12.49 -8.40
C PHE A 86 -0.41 -11.47 -8.52
N ASN A 87 -0.77 -10.84 -7.40
CA ASN A 87 -1.85 -9.86 -7.36
C ASN A 87 -1.26 -8.46 -7.06
N THR A 88 -1.25 -7.60 -8.08
CA THR A 88 -0.73 -6.23 -7.96
C THR A 88 -1.60 -5.34 -7.08
N VAL A 89 -2.91 -5.56 -7.09
CA VAL A 89 -3.86 -4.82 -6.23
C VAL A 89 -3.61 -5.17 -4.77
N ALA A 90 -3.43 -6.46 -4.46
CA ALA A 90 -3.07 -6.91 -3.12
C ALA A 90 -1.72 -6.37 -2.62
N LEU A 91 -0.76 -6.12 -3.53
CA LEU A 91 0.50 -5.43 -3.18
C LEU A 91 0.26 -3.98 -2.79
N ASP A 92 -0.54 -3.24 -3.57
CA ASP A 92 -0.88 -1.84 -3.28
C ASP A 92 -1.67 -1.72 -1.98
N GLU A 93 -2.61 -2.63 -1.72
CA GLU A 93 -3.30 -2.71 -0.44
C GLU A 93 -2.34 -3.01 0.72
N SER A 94 -1.40 -3.93 0.53
CA SER A 94 -0.37 -4.26 1.53
C SER A 94 0.47 -3.03 1.87
N LYS A 95 0.88 -2.28 0.83
CA LYS A 95 1.61 -1.02 0.99
C LYS A 95 0.80 -0.01 1.80
N SER A 96 -0.46 0.19 1.44
CA SER A 96 -1.36 1.12 2.14
C SER A 96 -1.53 0.75 3.62
N ARG A 97 -1.77 -0.53 3.92
CA ARG A 97 -1.91 -1.02 5.30
C ARG A 97 -0.63 -0.85 6.12
N LEU A 98 0.55 -1.08 5.52
CA LEU A 98 1.83 -0.86 6.20
C LEU A 98 2.05 0.62 6.51
N ILE A 99 1.70 1.55 5.62
CA ILE A 99 1.75 2.99 5.85
C ILE A 99 0.74 3.41 6.94
N GLU A 100 -0.49 2.93 6.85
CA GLU A 100 -1.57 3.22 7.81
C GLU A 100 -1.24 2.73 9.23
N SER A 101 -0.42 1.69 9.38
CA SER A 101 0.06 1.21 10.68
C SER A 101 0.86 2.27 11.45
N ARG A 102 1.38 3.30 10.74
CA ARG A 102 2.26 4.36 11.27
C ARG A 102 3.53 3.83 11.95
N LEU A 103 3.93 2.60 11.60
CA LEU A 103 5.21 2.03 12.04
C LEU A 103 6.35 2.47 11.12
N PHE A 104 6.02 2.76 9.86
CA PHE A 104 6.97 3.07 8.80
C PHE A 104 6.72 4.49 8.27
N GLU A 105 7.82 5.18 7.96
CA GLU A 105 7.81 6.49 7.31
C GLU A 105 7.63 6.32 5.80
N ASP A 106 8.25 5.27 5.24
CA ASP A 106 8.16 4.92 3.83
C ASP A 106 8.08 3.41 3.65
N VAL A 107 7.31 2.98 2.65
CA VAL A 107 7.14 1.58 2.25
C VAL A 107 7.18 1.49 0.74
N ASN A 108 8.11 0.70 0.22
CA ASN A 108 8.19 0.38 -1.19
C ASN A 108 8.08 -1.13 -1.39
N ILE A 109 7.13 -1.57 -2.20
CA ILE A 109 6.93 -2.98 -2.53
C ILE A 109 7.07 -3.12 -4.05
N THR A 110 8.02 -3.93 -4.49
CA THR A 110 8.32 -4.09 -5.90
C THR A 110 8.48 -5.57 -6.26
N PRO A 111 7.94 -5.99 -7.43
CA PRO A 111 8.31 -7.28 -8.00
C PRO A 111 9.76 -7.25 -8.47
N VAL A 112 10.51 -8.32 -8.21
CA VAL A 112 11.92 -8.46 -8.59
C VAL A 112 12.18 -9.84 -9.18
N GLY A 113 13.29 -9.95 -9.94
CA GLY A 113 13.73 -11.18 -10.57
C GLY A 113 13.13 -11.40 -11.97
N ASP A 114 13.80 -12.28 -12.74
CA ASP A 114 13.48 -12.53 -14.16
C ASP A 114 13.11 -13.98 -14.43
N ARG A 115 12.76 -14.76 -13.40
CA ARG A 115 12.38 -16.16 -13.57
C ARG A 115 11.05 -16.24 -14.33
N PRO A 116 10.96 -17.07 -15.38
CA PRO A 116 9.70 -17.27 -16.09
C PRO A 116 8.60 -17.76 -15.14
N GLY A 117 7.42 -17.17 -15.26
CA GLY A 117 6.25 -17.54 -14.46
C GLY A 117 6.32 -17.23 -12.95
N THR A 118 7.42 -16.67 -12.46
CA THR A 118 7.58 -16.37 -11.03
C THR A 118 8.25 -15.01 -10.82
N ARG A 119 7.71 -14.20 -9.91
CA ARG A 119 8.33 -12.94 -9.45
C ARG A 119 8.46 -12.94 -7.95
N ASP A 120 9.65 -12.62 -7.47
CA ASP A 120 9.89 -12.38 -6.05
C ASP A 120 9.35 -11.00 -5.66
N VAL A 121 8.99 -10.83 -4.40
CA VAL A 121 8.50 -9.56 -3.87
C VAL A 121 9.54 -8.98 -2.92
N MET A 122 10.05 -7.81 -3.23
CA MET A 122 10.92 -7.05 -2.34
C MET A 122 10.12 -6.00 -1.60
N VAL A 123 10.10 -6.10 -0.28
CA VAL A 123 9.46 -5.15 0.63
C VAL A 123 10.54 -4.35 1.31
N GLN A 124 10.72 -3.10 0.92
CA GLN A 124 11.63 -2.16 1.55
C GLN A 124 10.85 -1.21 2.43
N VAL A 125 11.22 -1.15 3.71
CA VAL A 125 10.58 -0.27 4.68
C VAL A 125 11.60 0.68 5.29
N LYS A 126 11.16 1.89 5.61
CA LYS A 126 11.89 2.85 6.44
C LYS A 126 11.14 3.05 7.73
N GLU A 127 11.73 2.66 8.85
CA GLU A 127 11.08 2.76 10.14
C GLU A 127 10.84 4.21 10.54
N GLY A 128 9.64 4.49 11.05
CA GLY A 128 9.20 5.80 11.50
C GLY A 128 9.32 6.00 13.01
N ARG A 129 8.97 7.20 13.47
CA ARG A 129 8.84 7.48 14.90
C ARG A 129 7.52 6.91 15.40
N THR A 130 7.59 5.96 16.32
CA THR A 130 6.43 5.24 16.86
C THR A 130 5.98 5.72 18.24
N ALA A 131 6.80 6.51 18.93
CA ALA A 131 6.46 7.13 20.22
C ALA A 131 5.92 8.54 20.01
N GLU A 132 4.83 8.85 20.70
CA GLU A 132 4.18 10.16 20.72
C GLU A 132 3.87 10.55 22.17
N PHE A 133 4.31 11.75 22.56
CA PHE A 133 4.05 12.32 23.86
C PHE A 133 3.31 13.64 23.69
N VAL A 134 2.14 13.76 24.27
CA VAL A 134 1.29 14.96 24.17
C VAL A 134 1.00 15.48 25.57
N ILE A 135 1.27 16.76 25.77
CA ILE A 135 0.86 17.52 26.98
C ILE A 135 -0.16 18.56 26.53
N GLY A 136 -1.32 18.54 27.14
CA GLY A 136 -2.37 19.52 26.93
C GLY A 136 -2.73 20.24 28.22
N ALA A 137 -3.01 21.54 28.15
CA ALA A 137 -3.60 22.29 29.24
C ALA A 137 -4.78 23.14 28.69
N GLY A 138 -5.85 23.20 29.44
CA GLY A 138 -7.05 23.92 29.04
C GLY A 138 -7.76 24.55 30.24
N ILE A 139 -8.49 25.63 30.02
CA ILE A 139 -9.37 26.28 31.01
C ILE A 139 -10.78 26.24 30.45
N SER A 140 -11.73 25.76 31.23
CA SER A 140 -13.15 25.74 30.91
C SER A 140 -13.92 26.46 32.01
N THR A 141 -14.92 27.27 31.60
CA THR A 141 -15.78 28.00 32.55
C THR A 141 -16.62 27.07 33.43
N ASN A 142 -16.91 25.85 32.96
CA ASN A 142 -17.70 24.86 33.72
C ASN A 142 -16.86 23.87 34.52
N SER A 143 -15.63 23.57 34.08
CA SER A 143 -14.78 22.50 34.64
C SER A 143 -13.48 23.03 35.26
N GLY A 144 -13.22 24.34 35.18
CA GLY A 144 -11.99 24.94 35.71
C GLY A 144 -10.77 24.63 34.84
N ALA A 145 -9.60 24.56 35.45
CA ALA A 145 -8.35 24.20 34.77
C ALA A 145 -8.22 22.68 34.64
N MET A 146 -7.88 22.24 33.42
CA MET A 146 -7.66 20.82 33.08
C MET A 146 -6.29 20.63 32.47
N GLY A 147 -5.62 19.54 32.85
CA GLY A 147 -4.37 19.11 32.24
C GLY A 147 -4.50 17.68 31.68
N THR A 148 -3.90 17.42 30.53
CA THR A 148 -3.86 16.10 29.91
C THR A 148 -2.43 15.74 29.58
N ILE A 149 -2.02 14.52 29.94
CA ILE A 149 -0.75 13.92 29.53
C ILE A 149 -1.09 12.61 28.83
N SER A 150 -0.63 12.45 27.58
CA SER A 150 -0.82 11.23 26.81
C SER A 150 0.52 10.74 26.26
N LEU A 151 0.81 9.46 26.50
CA LEU A 151 1.95 8.75 25.93
C LEU A 151 1.40 7.62 25.05
N THR A 152 1.76 7.62 23.78
CA THR A 152 1.38 6.56 22.84
C THR A 152 2.63 5.94 22.25
N GLN A 153 2.75 4.61 22.34
CA GLN A 153 3.81 3.82 21.70
C GLN A 153 3.16 2.80 20.76
N ARG A 154 3.38 2.94 19.41
CA ARG A 154 2.71 2.12 18.39
C ARG A 154 3.44 0.82 18.05
N ASN A 155 4.71 0.71 18.31
CA ASN A 155 5.50 -0.50 18.04
C ASN A 155 5.90 -1.20 19.35
N PHE A 156 4.98 -1.29 20.30
CA PHE A 156 5.26 -1.82 21.62
C PHE A 156 5.54 -3.33 21.60
N ASP A 157 6.56 -3.75 22.33
CA ASP A 157 6.92 -5.14 22.58
C ASP A 157 7.34 -5.32 24.04
N ILE A 158 6.50 -5.96 24.83
CA ILE A 158 6.76 -6.19 26.26
C ILE A 158 7.96 -7.11 26.50
N LEU A 159 8.32 -7.94 25.53
CA LEU A 159 9.42 -8.90 25.65
C LEU A 159 10.77 -8.29 25.24
N ALA A 160 10.78 -7.14 24.57
CA ALA A 160 11.99 -6.45 24.14
C ALA A 160 12.56 -5.58 25.28
N TRP A 161 13.17 -6.21 26.28
CA TRP A 161 13.81 -5.52 27.39
C TRP A 161 15.04 -4.71 26.93
N PRO A 162 15.21 -3.48 27.42
CA PRO A 162 16.36 -2.68 27.05
C PRO A 162 17.65 -3.32 27.59
N ALA A 163 18.64 -3.46 26.71
CA ALA A 163 19.96 -3.96 27.10
C ALA A 163 20.78 -2.90 27.88
N SER A 164 20.38 -1.62 27.82
CA SER A 164 21.03 -0.53 28.53
C SER A 164 20.06 0.59 28.91
N TRP A 165 20.40 1.34 29.97
CA TRP A 165 19.66 2.52 30.41
C TRP A 165 19.58 3.62 29.33
N LYS A 166 20.59 3.69 28.44
CA LYS A 166 20.60 4.62 27.31
C LYS A 166 19.51 4.31 26.27
N GLN A 167 19.21 3.05 26.01
CA GLN A 167 18.13 2.63 25.13
C GLN A 167 16.76 2.99 25.71
N PHE A 168 16.61 2.88 27.02
CA PHE A 168 15.38 3.30 27.70
C PHE A 168 15.12 4.81 27.52
N ILE A 169 16.15 5.66 27.78
CA ILE A 169 16.03 7.13 27.65
C ILE A 169 15.79 7.54 26.19
N ARG A 170 16.39 6.84 25.21
CA ARG A 170 16.17 7.12 23.78
C ARG A 170 14.82 6.64 23.27
N GLY A 171 14.02 5.99 24.11
CA GLY A 171 12.74 5.41 23.69
C GLY A 171 12.89 4.26 22.70
N GLU A 172 14.02 3.56 22.71
CA GLU A 172 14.30 2.37 21.87
C GLU A 172 13.90 1.07 22.59
N ALA A 173 13.57 1.15 23.89
CA ALA A 173 13.11 0.04 24.71
C ALA A 173 11.69 -0.39 24.34
N PHE A 174 11.40 -1.66 24.54
CA PHE A 174 10.06 -2.24 24.37
C PHE A 174 9.47 -2.01 22.97
N LYS A 175 10.27 -2.16 21.91
CA LYS A 175 9.83 -2.00 20.53
C LYS A 175 10.02 -3.28 19.73
N GLY A 176 9.15 -3.49 18.72
CA GLY A 176 9.32 -4.55 17.72
C GLY A 176 8.08 -5.36 17.38
N ALA A 177 7.11 -5.52 18.29
CA ALA A 177 5.94 -6.38 18.10
C ALA A 177 4.76 -5.72 17.37
N GLY A 178 4.83 -4.43 17.04
CA GLY A 178 3.77 -3.69 16.37
C GLY A 178 2.48 -3.57 17.18
N GLN A 179 2.56 -3.69 18.50
CA GLN A 179 1.43 -3.45 19.41
C GLN A 179 1.34 -1.97 19.77
N THR A 180 0.14 -1.49 20.12
CA THR A 180 -0.05 -0.11 20.55
C THR A 180 -0.31 -0.07 22.05
N LEU A 181 0.54 0.65 22.78
CA LEU A 181 0.33 1.03 24.17
C LEU A 181 -0.11 2.49 24.22
N ARG A 182 -1.18 2.77 24.95
CA ARG A 182 -1.70 4.12 25.13
C ARG A 182 -1.99 4.37 26.59
#